data_68a5300f11c5120718ec284c9811b5ba
#
_entry.id   68a5300f11c5120718ec284c9811b5ba
#
_cell.length_a   1.000
_cell.length_b   1.000
_cell.length_c   1.000
_cell.angle_alpha   90.00
_cell.angle_beta   90.00
_cell.angle_gamma   90.00
#
_symmetry.space_group_name_H-M   'P 1'
#
loop_
_entity.id
_entity.type
_entity.pdbx_description
1 polymer ?
#
loop_
_entity_poly.entity_id
_entity_poly.type
_entity_poly.pdbx_seq_one_letter_code
_entity_poly.pdbx_strand_id
1 'polypeptide(L)'
;MTQHATLTFLGSSDSQGVPRWWCDCSVCAEAKTTQQNARTRPSALIRGSEAVLIDASPELRLQCAREDLTHFDAALITHAHNDHILGLGDLGDWGRWTRKTCPIYAPEEVLQQLKTRFGYMTKGNYGTTTPLLRLDTQDTLRTFAGYEVTAIKVPHGYNGFSYAFHFQRGGARWGYMPDCLGLEDGEPWRDLDLLILGTSFYEEEATLEKRSVYDVQEAVDLIGELTPKRTIFTHLGHGVDIRKPAPEGARYAFDGLSVDLP
;
A
#
# COMPACT_ATOMS: atom_id res chain seq x y z
N MET A 1 -18.49 -19.86 9.82
CA MET A 1 -18.71 -19.07 8.57
C MET A 1 -17.42 -18.30 8.33
N THR A 2 -16.72 -18.58 7.25
CA THR A 2 -15.54 -17.81 6.86
C THR A 2 -15.99 -16.39 6.54
N GLN A 3 -15.51 -15.42 7.31
CA GLN A 3 -15.87 -14.02 7.14
C GLN A 3 -15.25 -13.53 5.83
N HIS A 4 -16.07 -13.18 4.85
CA HIS A 4 -15.62 -12.64 3.56
C HIS A 4 -14.88 -11.32 3.78
N ALA A 5 -13.71 -11.18 3.21
CA ALA A 5 -12.92 -9.95 3.26
C ALA A 5 -12.47 -9.56 1.85
N THR A 6 -12.38 -8.25 1.60
CA THR A 6 -11.94 -7.68 0.32
C THR A 6 -10.78 -6.72 0.54
N LEU A 7 -9.94 -6.55 -0.47
CA LEU A 7 -8.96 -5.47 -0.57
C LEU A 7 -9.42 -4.53 -1.68
N THR A 8 -9.56 -3.23 -1.35
CA THR A 8 -9.83 -2.17 -2.33
C THR A 8 -8.59 -1.28 -2.45
N PHE A 9 -8.08 -1.10 -3.67
CA PHE A 9 -7.01 -0.15 -3.94
C PHE A 9 -7.59 1.28 -3.93
N LEU A 10 -7.33 2.03 -2.87
CA LEU A 10 -7.75 3.44 -2.78
C LEU A 10 -6.88 4.32 -3.67
N GLY A 11 -5.61 3.96 -3.84
CA GLY A 11 -4.69 4.55 -4.78
C GLY A 11 -3.68 3.51 -5.25
N SER A 12 -3.33 3.55 -6.51
CA SER A 12 -2.52 2.51 -7.17
C SER A 12 -1.29 3.05 -7.90
N SER A 13 -1.04 4.38 -7.83
CA SER A 13 0.12 4.99 -8.46
C SER A 13 1.38 4.92 -7.60
N ASP A 14 2.51 5.27 -8.23
CA ASP A 14 3.77 5.57 -7.59
C ASP A 14 3.72 6.89 -6.78
N SER A 15 4.86 7.28 -6.21
CA SER A 15 4.99 8.48 -5.36
C SER A 15 4.60 9.80 -6.02
N GLN A 16 4.43 9.85 -7.33
CA GLN A 16 4.19 11.07 -8.08
C GLN A 16 2.75 11.19 -8.62
N GLY A 17 1.98 10.11 -8.55
CA GLY A 17 0.64 10.07 -9.13
C GLY A 17 0.65 10.03 -10.67
N VAL A 18 -0.48 9.64 -11.25
CA VAL A 18 -0.71 9.72 -12.70
C VAL A 18 -2.02 10.46 -12.93
N PRO A 19 -2.05 11.55 -13.73
CA PRO A 19 -0.96 12.11 -14.50
C PRO A 19 0.08 12.88 -13.64
N ARG A 20 1.35 12.82 -14.02
CA ARG A 20 2.33 13.79 -13.53
C ARG A 20 2.01 15.14 -14.15
N TRP A 21 1.83 16.17 -13.33
CA TRP A 21 1.36 17.49 -13.80
C TRP A 21 2.30 18.16 -14.82
N TRP A 22 3.60 17.81 -14.81
CA TRP A 22 4.64 18.32 -15.70
C TRP A 22 4.95 17.43 -16.90
N CYS A 23 4.22 16.32 -17.09
CA CYS A 23 4.52 15.32 -18.13
C CYS A 23 3.41 15.26 -19.18
N ASP A 24 3.82 15.11 -20.45
CA ASP A 24 2.93 15.01 -21.60
C ASP A 24 3.10 13.68 -22.38
N CYS A 25 3.67 12.64 -21.75
CA CYS A 25 3.69 11.30 -22.35
C CYS A 25 2.26 10.79 -22.61
N SER A 26 2.12 9.79 -23.45
CA SER A 26 0.82 9.25 -23.87
C SER A 26 -0.09 8.83 -22.70
N VAL A 27 0.50 8.26 -21.62
CA VAL A 27 -0.23 7.85 -20.42
C VAL A 27 -0.70 9.08 -19.62
N CYS A 28 0.18 10.08 -19.41
CA CYS A 28 -0.21 11.30 -18.70
C CYS A 28 -1.20 12.16 -19.51
N ALA A 29 -1.05 12.24 -20.83
CA ALA A 29 -1.98 12.95 -21.70
C ALA A 29 -3.38 12.29 -21.68
N GLU A 30 -3.43 10.98 -21.74
CA GLU A 30 -4.68 10.21 -21.61
C GLU A 30 -5.31 10.41 -20.23
N ALA A 31 -4.53 10.29 -19.15
CA ALA A 31 -5.01 10.47 -17.78
C ALA A 31 -5.58 11.89 -17.52
N LYS A 32 -5.07 12.92 -18.22
CA LYS A 32 -5.61 14.30 -18.18
C LYS A 32 -6.94 14.43 -18.93
N THR A 33 -7.28 13.53 -19.84
CA THR A 33 -8.44 13.62 -20.73
C THR A 33 -9.53 12.63 -20.39
N THR A 34 -9.30 11.32 -20.63
CA THR A 34 -10.31 10.27 -20.41
C THR A 34 -10.21 9.63 -19.02
N GLN A 35 -9.15 9.89 -18.30
CA GLN A 35 -8.89 9.46 -16.92
C GLN A 35 -8.78 7.94 -16.70
N GLN A 36 -8.69 7.14 -17.75
CA GLN A 36 -8.57 5.68 -17.60
C GLN A 36 -7.22 5.26 -16.97
N ASN A 37 -6.17 6.04 -17.20
CA ASN A 37 -4.87 5.86 -16.56
C ASN A 37 -4.69 6.72 -15.29
N ALA A 38 -5.68 7.53 -14.90
CA ALA A 38 -5.55 8.36 -13.71
C ALA A 38 -5.48 7.48 -12.45
N ARG A 39 -4.45 7.72 -11.65
CA ARG A 39 -4.18 6.98 -10.41
C ARG A 39 -3.66 7.91 -9.33
N THR A 40 -4.23 7.83 -8.15
CA THR A 40 -3.74 8.51 -6.95
C THR A 40 -2.65 7.69 -6.28
N ARG A 41 -1.87 8.31 -5.38
CA ARG A 41 -0.74 7.70 -4.68
C ARG A 41 -1.20 6.56 -3.76
N PRO A 42 -0.29 5.62 -3.37
CA PRO A 42 -0.68 4.32 -2.87
C PRO A 42 -1.42 4.38 -1.54
N SER A 43 -2.50 3.66 -1.47
CA SER A 43 -3.27 3.36 -0.26
C SER A 43 -4.24 2.22 -0.56
N ALA A 44 -4.51 1.37 0.41
CA ALA A 44 -5.44 0.26 0.26
C ALA A 44 -6.34 0.10 1.49
N LEU A 45 -7.52 -0.46 1.28
CA LEU A 45 -8.47 -0.76 2.35
C LEU A 45 -8.76 -2.25 2.40
N ILE A 46 -8.50 -2.89 3.53
CA ILE A 46 -9.06 -4.21 3.82
C ILE A 46 -10.41 -4.00 4.49
N ARG A 47 -11.45 -4.61 3.93
CA ARG A 47 -12.80 -4.60 4.50
C ARG A 47 -13.22 -6.03 4.82
N GLY A 48 -13.47 -6.29 6.09
CA GLY A 48 -13.91 -7.58 6.63
C GLY A 48 -14.68 -7.37 7.92
N SER A 49 -14.24 -7.98 9.02
CA SER A 49 -14.76 -7.66 10.37
C SER A 49 -14.42 -6.24 10.82
N GLU A 50 -13.37 -5.68 10.24
CA GLU A 50 -12.86 -4.34 10.48
C GLU A 50 -12.56 -3.68 9.14
N ALA A 51 -12.54 -2.34 9.12
CA ALA A 51 -12.04 -1.52 8.03
C ALA A 51 -10.60 -1.11 8.34
N VAL A 52 -9.63 -1.75 7.70
CA VAL A 52 -8.20 -1.55 7.97
C VAL A 52 -7.55 -0.84 6.78
N LEU A 53 -7.07 0.37 7.02
CA LEU A 53 -6.30 1.14 6.04
C LEU A 53 -4.87 0.62 5.98
N ILE A 54 -4.31 0.44 4.77
CA ILE A 54 -2.87 0.24 4.55
C ILE A 54 -2.36 1.48 3.83
N ASP A 55 -1.44 2.17 4.48
CA ASP A 55 -0.87 3.46 4.07
C ASP A 55 -1.92 4.57 3.89
N ALA A 56 -1.52 5.80 4.17
CA ALA A 56 -2.38 6.99 4.09
C ALA A 56 -1.79 7.97 3.09
N SER A 57 -2.16 7.86 1.83
CA SER A 57 -1.65 8.72 0.76
C SER A 57 -2.06 10.17 0.94
N PRO A 58 -1.35 11.11 0.32
CA PRO A 58 -1.75 12.54 0.32
C PRO A 58 -3.16 12.81 -0.24
N GLU A 59 -3.69 11.90 -1.05
CA GLU A 59 -5.05 11.98 -1.59
C GLU A 59 -6.10 11.27 -0.74
N LEU A 60 -5.79 10.84 0.50
CA LEU A 60 -6.68 10.03 1.34
C LEU A 60 -8.10 10.61 1.42
N ARG A 61 -8.24 11.91 1.61
CA ARG A 61 -9.56 12.57 1.65
C ARG A 61 -10.36 12.36 0.36
N LEU A 62 -9.71 12.45 -0.79
CA LEU A 62 -10.35 12.25 -2.10
C LEU A 62 -10.68 10.76 -2.33
N GLN A 63 -9.80 9.88 -1.92
CA GLN A 63 -9.98 8.43 -1.96
C GLN A 63 -11.16 8.01 -1.09
N CYS A 64 -11.25 8.52 0.14
CA CYS A 64 -12.38 8.26 1.02
C CYS A 64 -13.71 8.77 0.43
N ALA A 65 -13.70 9.97 -0.17
CA ALA A 65 -14.91 10.51 -0.79
C ALA A 65 -15.37 9.70 -2.01
N ARG A 66 -14.43 9.19 -2.82
CA ARG A 66 -14.74 8.34 -3.97
C ARG A 66 -15.34 6.99 -3.56
N GLU A 67 -14.82 6.38 -2.49
CA GLU A 67 -15.24 5.06 -2.03
C GLU A 67 -16.32 5.11 -0.92
N ASP A 68 -16.89 6.29 -0.66
CA ASP A 68 -17.91 6.53 0.39
C ASP A 68 -17.48 5.99 1.77
N LEU A 69 -16.19 6.23 2.13
CA LEU A 69 -15.62 5.76 3.39
C LEU A 69 -15.85 6.78 4.51
N THR A 70 -16.36 6.31 5.64
CA THR A 70 -16.70 7.15 6.79
C THR A 70 -15.89 6.86 8.04
N HIS A 71 -15.17 5.74 8.08
CA HIS A 71 -14.34 5.36 9.24
C HIS A 71 -13.28 4.33 8.86
N PHE A 72 -12.27 4.21 9.76
CA PHE A 72 -11.29 3.14 9.80
C PHE A 72 -11.15 2.66 11.25
N ASP A 73 -11.03 1.33 11.44
CA ASP A 73 -10.82 0.72 12.75
C ASP A 73 -9.32 0.68 13.11
N ALA A 74 -8.46 0.63 12.09
CA ALA A 74 -7.00 0.68 12.23
C ALA A 74 -6.34 1.18 10.95
N ALA A 75 -5.10 1.66 11.06
CA ALA A 75 -4.22 1.92 9.93
C ALA A 75 -2.89 1.18 10.13
N LEU A 76 -2.41 0.52 9.08
CA LEU A 76 -1.11 -0.14 9.00
C LEU A 76 -0.20 0.71 8.11
N ILE A 77 0.99 1.06 8.55
CA ILE A 77 1.93 1.90 7.78
C ILE A 77 3.16 1.09 7.43
N THR A 78 3.45 0.98 6.14
CA THR A 78 4.59 0.23 5.61
C THR A 78 5.92 0.95 5.87
N HIS A 79 5.99 2.23 5.56
CA HIS A 79 7.17 3.07 5.78
C HIS A 79 6.82 4.56 5.73
N ALA A 80 7.78 5.43 6.03
CA ALA A 80 7.51 6.85 6.26
C ALA A 80 7.80 7.75 5.04
N HIS A 81 7.65 7.26 3.81
CA HIS A 81 7.68 8.11 2.63
C HIS A 81 6.39 8.94 2.50
N ASN A 82 6.49 10.08 1.83
CA ASN A 82 5.42 11.07 1.77
C ASN A 82 4.13 10.50 1.14
N ASP A 83 4.25 9.70 0.12
CA ASP A 83 3.14 9.07 -0.60
C ASP A 83 2.38 8.03 0.23
N HIS A 84 3.00 7.51 1.31
CA HIS A 84 2.39 6.54 2.21
C HIS A 84 1.85 7.15 3.52
N ILE A 85 2.23 8.38 3.88
CA ILE A 85 1.90 8.91 5.21
C ILE A 85 1.29 10.30 5.24
N LEU A 86 1.34 11.11 4.17
CA LEU A 86 0.88 12.50 4.28
C LEU A 86 -0.64 12.65 4.51
N GLY A 87 -1.45 11.63 4.19
CA GLY A 87 -2.87 11.58 4.53
C GLY A 87 -3.17 11.30 6.01
N LEU A 88 -2.14 11.02 6.83
CA LEU A 88 -2.35 10.85 8.28
C LEU A 88 -2.92 12.13 8.93
N GLY A 89 -2.66 13.30 8.36
CA GLY A 89 -3.30 14.54 8.78
C GLY A 89 -4.81 14.51 8.66
N ASP A 90 -5.34 13.93 7.57
CA ASP A 90 -6.78 13.75 7.36
C ASP A 90 -7.40 12.80 8.40
N LEU A 91 -6.69 11.74 8.79
CA LEU A 91 -7.12 10.85 9.89
C LEU A 91 -7.15 11.58 11.23
N GLY A 92 -6.18 12.45 11.49
CA GLY A 92 -6.15 13.28 12.69
C GLY A 92 -7.35 14.24 12.76
N ASP A 93 -7.64 14.92 11.66
CA ASP A 93 -8.78 15.82 11.56
C ASP A 93 -10.11 15.05 11.64
N TRP A 94 -10.24 13.92 10.97
CA TRP A 94 -11.40 13.05 11.10
C TRP A 94 -11.64 12.65 12.56
N GLY A 95 -10.60 12.22 13.27
CA GLY A 95 -10.70 11.87 14.69
C GLY A 95 -11.14 13.05 15.55
N ARG A 96 -10.57 14.23 15.31
CA ARG A 96 -10.92 15.47 16.03
C ARG A 96 -12.41 15.83 15.89
N TRP A 97 -12.94 15.78 14.67
CA TRP A 97 -14.31 16.20 14.38
C TRP A 97 -15.35 15.14 14.72
N THR A 98 -15.05 13.87 14.52
CA THR A 98 -15.99 12.76 14.79
C THR A 98 -15.93 12.24 16.22
N ARG A 99 -14.89 12.60 16.99
CA ARG A 99 -14.58 12.03 18.32
C ARG A 99 -14.30 10.52 18.27
N LYS A 100 -13.90 10.00 17.13
CA LYS A 100 -13.47 8.62 16.93
C LYS A 100 -11.96 8.55 16.90
N THR A 101 -11.41 7.34 16.99
CA THR A 101 -9.99 7.10 16.97
C THR A 101 -9.67 6.02 15.95
N CYS A 102 -8.68 6.26 15.09
CA CYS A 102 -8.07 5.25 14.24
C CYS A 102 -6.65 4.99 14.75
N PRO A 103 -6.40 3.88 15.48
CA PRO A 103 -5.05 3.53 15.89
C PRO A 103 -4.16 3.25 14.67
N ILE A 104 -2.93 3.78 14.71
CA ILE A 104 -1.92 3.60 13.67
C ILE A 104 -0.91 2.58 14.14
N TYR A 105 -0.71 1.52 13.39
CA TYR A 105 0.23 0.44 13.66
C TYR A 105 1.37 0.48 12.65
N ALA A 106 2.58 0.42 13.15
CA ALA A 106 3.78 0.33 12.32
C ALA A 106 4.95 -0.30 13.11
N PRO A 107 5.98 -0.84 12.43
CA PRO A 107 7.23 -1.23 13.08
C PRO A 107 7.88 -0.05 13.82
N GLU A 108 8.67 -0.33 14.87
CA GLU A 108 9.21 0.70 15.77
C GLU A 108 9.98 1.81 15.04
N GLU A 109 10.83 1.46 14.09
CA GLU A 109 11.61 2.45 13.34
C GLU A 109 10.75 3.38 12.46
N VAL A 110 9.62 2.88 11.95
CA VAL A 110 8.62 3.70 11.24
C VAL A 110 7.88 4.60 12.24
N LEU A 111 7.48 4.06 13.40
CA LEU A 111 6.82 4.84 14.46
C LEU A 111 7.67 6.04 14.93
N GLN A 112 8.97 5.88 15.02
CA GLN A 112 9.88 6.99 15.41
C GLN A 112 9.83 8.11 14.37
N GLN A 113 9.78 7.77 13.07
CA GLN A 113 9.65 8.76 12.01
C GLN A 113 8.26 9.42 12.03
N LEU A 114 7.19 8.66 12.28
CA LEU A 114 5.83 9.21 12.42
C LEU A 114 5.72 10.15 13.63
N LYS A 115 6.28 9.79 14.77
CA LYS A 115 6.34 10.64 15.97
C LYS A 115 7.03 11.98 15.69
N THR A 116 8.09 11.96 14.88
CA THR A 116 8.82 13.18 14.50
C THR A 116 7.97 14.08 13.60
N ARG A 117 7.30 13.52 12.60
CA ARG A 117 6.53 14.27 11.58
C ARG A 117 5.13 14.67 12.07
N PHE A 118 4.46 13.80 12.80
CA PHE A 118 3.06 13.94 13.24
C PHE A 118 2.90 13.98 14.76
N GLY A 119 3.95 14.41 15.50
CA GLY A 119 3.92 14.45 16.95
C GLY A 119 2.78 15.30 17.55
N TYR A 120 2.23 16.23 16.79
CA TYR A 120 1.06 17.02 17.20
C TYR A 120 -0.22 16.15 17.33
N MET A 121 -0.37 15.08 16.56
CA MET A 121 -1.52 14.17 16.62
C MET A 121 -1.51 13.30 17.88
N THR A 122 -0.33 13.06 18.47
CA THR A 122 -0.15 12.17 19.60
C THR A 122 -0.17 12.89 20.96
N LYS A 123 -0.09 14.24 20.96
CA LYS A 123 0.02 15.05 22.18
C LYS A 123 -1.32 15.57 22.74
N GLY A 124 -2.44 15.16 22.18
CA GLY A 124 -3.77 15.56 22.65
C GLY A 124 -4.13 17.05 22.42
N ASN A 125 -3.28 17.82 21.73
CA ASN A 125 -3.50 19.26 21.50
C ASN A 125 -4.71 19.54 20.57
N TYR A 126 -5.22 18.53 19.90
CA TYR A 126 -6.36 18.61 18.97
C TYR A 126 -7.67 18.03 19.55
N GLY A 127 -7.71 17.75 20.85
CA GLY A 127 -8.92 17.21 21.51
C GLY A 127 -9.17 15.72 21.32
N THR A 128 -8.31 15.05 20.53
CA THR A 128 -8.20 13.59 20.42
C THR A 128 -6.73 13.21 20.27
N THR A 129 -6.37 12.08 20.82
CA THR A 129 -5.01 11.53 20.68
C THR A 129 -5.07 10.36 19.70
N THR A 130 -4.31 10.42 18.62
CA THR A 130 -4.14 9.28 17.71
C THR A 130 -3.12 8.31 18.32
N PRO A 131 -3.51 7.09 18.71
CA PRO A 131 -2.56 6.11 19.21
C PRO A 131 -1.60 5.67 18.10
N LEU A 132 -0.28 5.74 18.39
CA LEU A 132 0.75 5.10 17.58
C LEU A 132 1.17 3.83 18.29
N LEU A 133 0.85 2.69 17.71
CA LEU A 133 1.03 1.38 18.31
C LEU A 133 2.06 0.57 17.52
N ARG A 134 2.93 -0.12 18.24
CA ARG A 134 3.95 -0.96 17.63
C ARG A 134 3.29 -2.19 16.98
N LEU A 135 3.66 -2.44 15.73
CA LEU A 135 3.42 -3.68 15.02
C LEU A 135 4.70 -4.51 15.10
N ASP A 136 4.73 -5.50 15.97
CA ASP A 136 5.90 -6.36 16.11
C ASP A 136 5.99 -7.38 14.99
N THR A 137 7.22 -7.69 14.60
CA THR A 137 7.52 -8.60 13.50
C THR A 137 7.31 -10.08 13.87
N GLN A 138 7.14 -10.42 15.15
CA GLN A 138 7.07 -11.81 15.61
C GLN A 138 6.06 -12.11 16.73
N ASP A 139 5.51 -11.12 17.43
CA ASP A 139 4.73 -11.35 18.65
C ASP A 139 3.32 -10.73 18.69
N THR A 140 2.82 -10.20 17.57
CA THR A 140 1.52 -9.55 17.59
C THR A 140 0.40 -10.57 17.40
N LEU A 141 -0.18 -11.01 18.49
CA LEU A 141 -1.43 -11.80 18.51
C LEU A 141 -2.66 -11.02 18.03
N ARG A 142 -2.48 -9.78 17.54
CA ARG A 142 -3.59 -8.99 17.02
C ARG A 142 -3.88 -9.37 15.58
N THR A 143 -5.13 -9.68 15.32
CA THR A 143 -5.65 -9.83 13.97
C THR A 143 -6.21 -8.51 13.46
N PHE A 144 -6.09 -8.29 12.16
CA PHE A 144 -6.67 -7.16 11.42
C PHE A 144 -7.61 -7.71 10.35
N ALA A 145 -8.87 -7.33 10.41
CA ALA A 145 -9.92 -7.88 9.55
C ALA A 145 -9.97 -9.42 9.50
N GLY A 146 -9.59 -10.06 10.62
CA GLY A 146 -9.55 -11.52 10.76
C GLY A 146 -8.24 -12.18 10.31
N TYR A 147 -7.21 -11.43 9.91
CA TYR A 147 -5.89 -11.95 9.54
C TYR A 147 -4.85 -11.66 10.63
N GLU A 148 -3.99 -12.62 10.91
CA GLU A 148 -2.71 -12.39 11.57
C GLU A 148 -1.80 -11.65 10.59
N VAL A 149 -1.08 -10.62 11.07
CA VAL A 149 -0.24 -9.76 10.23
C VAL A 149 1.18 -9.76 10.75
N THR A 150 2.12 -10.09 9.87
CA THR A 150 3.56 -9.97 10.13
C THR A 150 4.15 -8.88 9.24
N ALA A 151 4.83 -7.91 9.83
CA ALA A 151 5.60 -6.91 9.10
C ALA A 151 7.01 -7.45 8.83
N ILE A 152 7.37 -7.61 7.57
CA ILE A 152 8.68 -8.12 7.14
C ILE A 152 9.44 -6.97 6.49
N LYS A 153 10.64 -6.68 7.00
CA LYS A 153 11.51 -5.65 6.43
C LYS A 153 12.03 -6.11 5.08
N VAL A 154 11.92 -5.24 4.07
CA VAL A 154 12.36 -5.50 2.70
C VAL A 154 13.24 -4.37 2.20
N PRO A 155 14.22 -4.65 1.31
CA PRO A 155 15.03 -3.61 0.70
C PRO A 155 14.17 -2.69 -0.17
N HIS A 156 14.48 -1.39 -0.16
CA HIS A 156 13.82 -0.37 -0.97
C HIS A 156 14.84 0.40 -1.81
N GLY A 157 15.82 -0.31 -2.34
CA GLY A 157 16.89 0.23 -3.16
C GLY A 157 17.64 1.39 -2.47
N TYR A 158 17.92 2.47 -3.20
CA TYR A 158 18.63 3.62 -2.64
C TYR A 158 17.84 4.36 -1.54
N ASN A 159 16.56 4.12 -1.41
CA ASN A 159 15.71 4.66 -0.33
C ASN A 159 15.85 3.90 0.99
N GLY A 160 16.65 2.84 1.03
CA GLY A 160 16.94 2.05 2.22
C GLY A 160 15.99 0.87 2.39
N PHE A 161 14.91 1.02 3.16
CA PHE A 161 13.99 -0.07 3.46
C PHE A 161 12.54 0.36 3.49
N SER A 162 11.67 -0.61 3.30
CA SER A 162 10.23 -0.56 3.53
C SER A 162 9.83 -1.79 4.37
N TYR A 163 8.55 -1.89 4.72
CA TYR A 163 7.97 -3.11 5.27
C TYR A 163 6.89 -3.61 4.33
N ALA A 164 6.96 -4.90 4.05
CA ALA A 164 5.87 -5.64 3.43
C ALA A 164 5.06 -6.35 4.50
N PHE A 165 3.76 -6.48 4.29
CA PHE A 165 2.87 -7.17 5.21
C PHE A 165 2.51 -8.54 4.68
N HIS A 166 2.77 -9.57 5.49
CA HIS A 166 2.32 -10.93 5.27
C HIS A 166 1.09 -11.19 6.13
N PHE A 167 0.01 -11.60 5.50
CA PHE A 167 -1.28 -11.85 6.12
C PHE A 167 -1.59 -13.33 6.09
N GLN A 168 -2.07 -13.86 7.23
CA GLN A 168 -2.43 -15.27 7.35
C GLN A 168 -3.78 -15.44 8.06
N ARG A 169 -4.62 -16.32 7.52
CA ARG A 169 -5.90 -16.74 8.15
C ARG A 169 -6.17 -18.20 7.85
N GLY A 170 -6.07 -19.06 8.88
CA GLY A 170 -6.13 -20.51 8.66
C GLY A 170 -5.00 -20.97 7.73
N GLY A 171 -5.33 -21.63 6.63
CA GLY A 171 -4.34 -22.07 5.63
C GLY A 171 -4.11 -21.04 4.51
N ALA A 172 -4.88 -19.96 4.46
CA ALA A 172 -4.75 -18.94 3.42
C ALA A 172 -3.68 -17.91 3.77
N ARG A 173 -2.85 -17.52 2.77
CA ARG A 173 -1.75 -16.56 2.92
C ARG A 173 -1.74 -15.57 1.78
N TRP A 174 -1.54 -14.29 2.09
CA TRP A 174 -1.34 -13.26 1.06
C TRP A 174 -0.36 -12.19 1.51
N GLY A 175 0.22 -11.47 0.55
CA GLY A 175 1.25 -10.48 0.78
C GLY A 175 0.91 -9.11 0.19
N TYR A 176 1.27 -8.03 0.89
CA TYR A 176 1.22 -6.66 0.40
C TYR A 176 2.62 -6.05 0.48
N MET A 177 3.25 -5.86 -0.68
CA MET A 177 4.64 -5.41 -0.83
C MET A 177 4.68 -4.23 -1.83
N PRO A 178 4.30 -3.02 -1.40
CA PRO A 178 4.18 -1.89 -2.33
C PRO A 178 5.52 -1.37 -2.81
N ASP A 179 6.54 -1.39 -1.94
CA ASP A 179 7.86 -0.82 -2.19
C ASP A 179 8.94 -1.81 -1.81
N CYS A 180 9.50 -2.46 -2.83
CA CYS A 180 10.58 -3.42 -2.68
C CYS A 180 11.48 -3.41 -3.92
N LEU A 181 12.79 -3.54 -3.72
CA LEU A 181 13.77 -3.81 -4.76
C LEU A 181 14.90 -4.66 -4.19
N GLY A 182 15.15 -5.83 -4.79
CA GLY A 182 16.20 -6.74 -4.35
C GLY A 182 15.81 -7.54 -3.11
N LEU A 183 14.74 -8.32 -3.21
CA LEU A 183 14.29 -9.21 -2.13
C LEU A 183 15.39 -10.23 -1.77
N GLU A 184 15.86 -10.19 -0.53
CA GLU A 184 16.95 -11.07 -0.05
C GLU A 184 16.45 -12.46 0.34
N ASP A 185 15.28 -12.54 0.98
CA ASP A 185 14.64 -13.79 1.40
C ASP A 185 13.26 -13.92 0.76
N GLY A 186 13.14 -14.85 -0.19
CA GLY A 186 11.88 -15.15 -0.88
C GLY A 186 10.95 -16.11 -0.12
N GLU A 187 11.45 -16.83 0.90
CA GLU A 187 10.68 -17.91 1.55
C GLU A 187 9.32 -17.47 2.13
N PRO A 188 9.19 -16.34 2.83
CA PRO A 188 7.89 -15.89 3.33
C PRO A 188 6.85 -15.61 2.24
N TRP A 189 7.31 -15.37 1.01
CA TRP A 189 6.51 -14.92 -0.12
C TRP A 189 6.18 -16.01 -1.15
N ARG A 190 6.73 -17.23 -0.95
CA ARG A 190 6.49 -18.37 -1.84
C ARG A 190 5.07 -18.91 -1.71
N ASP A 191 4.50 -19.32 -2.83
CA ASP A 191 3.23 -20.03 -2.94
C ASP A 191 2.06 -19.30 -2.24
N LEU A 192 2.09 -17.98 -2.21
CA LEU A 192 0.98 -17.18 -1.68
C LEU A 192 -0.29 -17.36 -2.51
N ASP A 193 -1.45 -17.31 -1.86
CA ASP A 193 -2.73 -17.28 -2.57
C ASP A 193 -2.94 -15.97 -3.35
N LEU A 194 -2.34 -14.87 -2.86
CA LEU A 194 -2.34 -13.57 -3.51
C LEU A 194 -1.08 -12.79 -3.12
N LEU A 195 -0.39 -12.21 -4.10
CA LEU A 195 0.69 -11.24 -3.90
C LEU A 195 0.29 -9.90 -4.52
N ILE A 196 0.29 -8.84 -3.70
CA ILE A 196 0.22 -7.45 -4.15
C ILE A 196 1.65 -6.93 -4.19
N LEU A 197 2.16 -6.59 -5.38
CA LEU A 197 3.56 -6.21 -5.60
C LEU A 197 3.64 -4.84 -6.27
N GLY A 198 4.46 -3.94 -5.72
CA GLY A 198 4.70 -2.63 -6.29
C GLY A 198 5.67 -2.67 -7.47
N THR A 199 5.33 -1.94 -8.54
CA THR A 199 6.16 -1.80 -9.74
C THR A 199 5.98 -0.39 -10.31
N SER A 200 7.08 0.37 -10.53
CA SER A 200 6.95 1.77 -10.97
C SER A 200 6.84 1.94 -12.48
N PHE A 201 7.65 1.25 -13.26
CA PHE A 201 7.72 1.36 -14.71
C PHE A 201 7.46 0.03 -15.37
N TYR A 202 7.15 0.02 -16.67
CA TYR A 202 7.06 -1.22 -17.43
C TYR A 202 8.43 -1.84 -17.63
N GLU A 203 9.40 -1.01 -17.99
CA GLU A 203 10.82 -1.29 -18.11
C GLU A 203 11.59 -0.06 -17.66
N GLU A 204 12.51 -0.18 -16.71
CA GLU A 204 13.21 0.95 -16.11
C GLU A 204 14.63 1.04 -16.67
N GLU A 205 14.99 2.20 -17.24
CA GLU A 205 16.31 2.45 -17.81
C GLU A 205 17.37 2.83 -16.78
N ALA A 206 16.95 3.26 -15.58
CA ALA A 206 17.87 3.65 -14.52
C ALA A 206 18.63 2.44 -13.95
N THR A 207 19.88 2.62 -13.55
CA THR A 207 20.67 1.58 -12.89
C THR A 207 20.09 1.25 -11.50
N LEU A 208 20.32 0.02 -11.03
CA LEU A 208 19.76 -0.46 -9.73
C LEU A 208 20.12 0.46 -8.56
N GLU A 209 21.31 1.10 -8.55
CA GLU A 209 21.73 2.01 -7.49
C GLU A 209 20.89 3.31 -7.44
N LYS A 210 20.11 3.59 -8.48
CA LYS A 210 19.23 4.77 -8.59
C LYS A 210 17.75 4.42 -8.50
N ARG A 211 17.44 3.16 -8.25
CA ARG A 211 16.07 2.64 -8.23
C ARG A 211 15.65 2.25 -6.82
N SER A 212 14.38 2.18 -6.60
CA SER A 212 13.81 1.85 -5.29
C SER A 212 12.69 0.82 -5.34
N VAL A 213 12.18 0.51 -6.54
CA VAL A 213 11.08 -0.43 -6.75
C VAL A 213 11.38 -1.25 -8.01
N TYR A 214 10.92 -2.47 -8.06
CA TYR A 214 10.97 -3.30 -9.27
C TYR A 214 10.25 -2.61 -10.44
N ASP A 215 10.72 -2.86 -11.65
CA ASP A 215 9.89 -2.64 -12.82
C ASP A 215 9.01 -3.87 -13.10
N VAL A 216 8.11 -3.76 -14.10
CA VAL A 216 7.16 -4.84 -14.41
C VAL A 216 7.89 -6.08 -14.93
N GLN A 217 8.97 -5.93 -15.71
CA GLN A 217 9.71 -7.07 -16.26
C GLN A 217 10.41 -7.86 -15.16
N GLU A 218 11.12 -7.19 -14.27
CA GLU A 218 11.77 -7.82 -13.10
C GLU A 218 10.73 -8.45 -12.15
N ALA A 219 9.58 -7.80 -11.99
CA ALA A 219 8.50 -8.35 -11.17
C ALA A 219 7.91 -9.63 -11.77
N VAL A 220 7.88 -9.76 -13.11
CA VAL A 220 7.49 -11.01 -13.79
C VAL A 220 8.47 -12.14 -13.47
N ASP A 221 9.78 -11.87 -13.51
CA ASP A 221 10.79 -12.85 -13.13
C ASP A 221 10.63 -13.26 -11.65
N LEU A 222 10.46 -12.28 -10.77
CA LEU A 222 10.25 -12.51 -9.33
C LEU A 222 9.01 -13.36 -9.04
N ILE A 223 7.87 -13.09 -9.67
CA ILE A 223 6.65 -13.91 -9.47
C ILE A 223 6.82 -15.32 -10.06
N GLY A 224 7.64 -15.49 -11.09
CA GLY A 224 8.03 -16.80 -11.60
C GLY A 224 8.81 -17.63 -10.58
N GLU A 225 9.65 -16.98 -9.77
CA GLU A 225 10.39 -17.62 -8.67
C GLU A 225 9.55 -17.88 -7.43
N LEU A 226 8.66 -16.94 -7.07
CA LEU A 226 7.83 -17.02 -5.87
C LEU A 226 6.55 -17.84 -6.04
N THR A 227 6.11 -18.05 -7.27
CA THR A 227 4.94 -18.89 -7.66
C THR A 227 3.64 -18.57 -6.94
N PRO A 228 3.24 -17.28 -6.75
CA PRO A 228 1.95 -16.97 -6.15
C PRO A 228 0.78 -17.39 -7.08
N LYS A 229 -0.34 -17.82 -6.52
CA LYS A 229 -1.53 -18.23 -7.31
C LYS A 229 -2.18 -17.07 -8.07
N ARG A 230 -2.10 -15.86 -7.51
CA ARG A 230 -2.58 -14.60 -8.11
C ARG A 230 -1.62 -13.49 -7.79
N THR A 231 -1.38 -12.59 -8.76
CA THR A 231 -0.57 -11.38 -8.55
C THR A 231 -1.33 -10.14 -9.02
N ILE A 232 -1.20 -9.06 -8.25
CA ILE A 232 -1.67 -7.73 -8.66
C ILE A 232 -0.51 -6.75 -8.51
N PHE A 233 -0.15 -6.10 -9.61
CA PHE A 233 0.84 -5.04 -9.62
C PHE A 233 0.17 -3.71 -9.23
N THR A 234 0.78 -3.02 -8.29
CA THR A 234 0.38 -1.70 -7.78
C THR A 234 1.55 -0.74 -7.80
N HIS A 235 1.41 0.46 -7.24
CA HIS A 235 2.48 1.48 -7.22
C HIS A 235 2.95 1.85 -8.64
N LEU A 236 2.02 1.87 -9.59
CA LEU A 236 2.27 1.97 -11.03
C LEU A 236 2.51 3.42 -11.46
N GLY A 237 3.71 3.72 -11.94
CA GLY A 237 4.06 5.02 -12.51
C GLY A 237 3.50 5.26 -13.92
N HIS A 238 3.76 6.43 -14.45
CA HIS A 238 3.30 6.86 -15.79
C HIS A 238 3.94 6.10 -16.96
N GLY A 239 4.93 5.25 -16.69
CA GLY A 239 5.49 4.30 -17.68
C GLY A 239 4.58 3.10 -17.96
N VAL A 240 3.54 2.88 -17.14
CA VAL A 240 2.62 1.75 -17.28
C VAL A 240 1.24 2.24 -17.78
N ASP A 241 0.85 1.80 -18.97
CA ASP A 241 -0.50 2.00 -19.51
C ASP A 241 -1.41 0.85 -19.09
N ILE A 242 -2.24 1.06 -18.06
CA ILE A 242 -3.11 0.01 -17.50
C ILE A 242 -4.28 -0.39 -18.43
N ARG A 243 -4.48 0.28 -19.54
CA ARG A 243 -5.43 -0.13 -20.60
C ARG A 243 -4.88 -1.29 -21.43
N LYS A 244 -3.56 -1.50 -21.40
CA LYS A 244 -2.91 -2.65 -22.03
C LYS A 244 -3.02 -3.86 -21.12
N PRO A 245 -3.04 -5.08 -21.69
CA PRO A 245 -2.98 -6.28 -20.87
C PRO A 245 -1.76 -6.29 -19.97
N ALA A 246 -1.95 -6.70 -18.72
CA ALA A 246 -0.82 -7.02 -17.84
C ALA A 246 -0.11 -8.30 -18.33
N PRO A 247 1.16 -8.52 -17.92
CA PRO A 247 1.83 -9.78 -18.19
C PRO A 247 1.04 -11.00 -17.69
N GLU A 248 1.32 -12.17 -18.28
CA GLU A 248 0.71 -13.42 -17.86
C GLU A 248 0.95 -13.68 -16.36
N GLY A 249 -0.08 -14.16 -15.67
CA GLY A 249 -0.04 -14.40 -14.22
C GLY A 249 -0.28 -13.17 -13.34
N ALA A 250 -0.41 -11.97 -13.92
CA ALA A 250 -0.60 -10.73 -13.19
C ALA A 250 -1.79 -9.90 -13.69
N ARG A 251 -2.22 -8.93 -12.86
CA ARG A 251 -3.18 -7.87 -13.20
C ARG A 251 -2.62 -6.53 -12.75
N TYR A 252 -2.97 -5.45 -13.43
CA TYR A 252 -2.72 -4.10 -12.94
C TYR A 252 -3.82 -3.66 -11.97
N ALA A 253 -3.42 -3.04 -10.87
CA ALA A 253 -4.34 -2.31 -10.01
C ALA A 253 -4.77 -1.00 -10.68
N PHE A 254 -5.94 -0.53 -10.29
CA PHE A 254 -6.45 0.81 -10.57
C PHE A 254 -7.24 1.29 -9.36
N ASP A 255 -7.40 2.60 -9.26
CA ASP A 255 -8.12 3.20 -8.14
C ASP A 255 -9.58 2.74 -8.10
N GLY A 256 -10.01 2.19 -6.97
CA GLY A 256 -11.34 1.58 -6.79
C GLY A 256 -11.41 0.08 -7.15
N LEU A 257 -10.33 -0.55 -7.66
CA LEU A 257 -10.32 -2.01 -7.84
C LEU A 257 -10.49 -2.70 -6.49
N SER A 258 -11.51 -3.54 -6.40
CA SER A 258 -11.76 -4.39 -5.24
C SER A 258 -11.59 -5.87 -5.60
N VAL A 259 -10.93 -6.63 -4.72
CA VAL A 259 -10.65 -8.05 -4.92
C VAL A 259 -10.92 -8.84 -3.64
N ASP A 260 -11.42 -10.07 -3.82
CA ASP A 260 -11.62 -10.99 -2.70
C ASP A 260 -10.29 -11.47 -2.15
N LEU A 261 -10.13 -11.35 -0.83
CA LEU A 261 -9.00 -11.89 -0.09
C LEU A 261 -9.20 -13.38 0.22
N PRO A 262 -8.11 -14.17 0.19
CA PRO A 262 -8.16 -15.61 0.43
C PRO A 262 -8.52 -15.99 1.87
#